data_626481807f083c398a77062294ed3011
#
_entry.id   626481807f083c398a77062294ed3011
#
_cell.length_a   1.000
_cell.length_b   1.000
_cell.length_c   1.000
_cell.angle_alpha   90.00
_cell.angle_beta   90.00
_cell.angle_gamma   90.00
#
_symmetry.space_group_name_H-M   'P 1'
#
loop_
_entity.id
_entity.type
_entity.pdbx_description
1 polymer ?
#
loop_
_entity_poly.entity_id
_entity_poly.type
_entity_poly.pdbx_seq_one_letter_code
_entity_poly.pdbx_strand_id
1 'polypeptide(L)'
;MKDNQRKRGEQIELFLFVVVLAVFAAVIGVVTSGGKKQAMEQMRILSSGWYYMENGEKTEITLPTVIKMENGEPLTLYNDGITGEDAGKTISTRGAQYDLMISLNGKILYEYQESSFKRNTQMKSKLDCDGEFPVDLQDGTLILTYSQPQHGKYEILPVYIGSGRDVAICHFLDSMGTMGSAFCFIILSVIALAAALYLRYRQIPAGRFGDVALFLMICGIWLITDSSLVQSYSSHPDIICIVSFYMFMMLAVPILHFVQKIGDMKKYGILNLGIFLFYINALLQGLLNYLGIFRFTQMLFVTHILLWAWVLISVTLLWKEYRKEPKREILTVMIAYTILGVSGIVALILYWLLNISYYGTIYGTGILIFLFLIIQDTIVNMAKNIRYRTEMQAYERLMQEDRMTGLPNREPFENCLTGIRQNAEKYKDILLVFLDINHLRTINGEFGRAAGDEVVLAAVRCMKNAFGKNAKII
;
A
#
# COMPACT_ATOMS: atom_id res chain seq x y z
N MET A 1 29.94 12.83 -23.20
CA MET A 1 29.62 14.10 -22.52
C MET A 1 28.13 14.44 -22.54
N LYS A 2 27.40 14.38 -23.66
CA LYS A 2 25.96 14.66 -23.76
C LYS A 2 25.08 13.76 -22.87
N ASP A 3 25.39 12.48 -22.71
CA ASP A 3 24.60 11.50 -21.91
C ASP A 3 24.71 11.79 -20.40
N ASN A 4 25.87 12.27 -19.93
CA ASN A 4 26.05 12.67 -18.54
C ASN A 4 25.33 13.99 -18.19
N GLN A 5 25.24 14.92 -19.15
CA GLN A 5 24.50 16.17 -18.98
C GLN A 5 22.97 15.90 -18.93
N ARG A 6 22.46 14.98 -19.77
CA ARG A 6 21.07 14.58 -19.79
C ARG A 6 20.66 13.87 -18.48
N LYS A 7 21.47 12.93 -17.99
CA LYS A 7 21.25 12.27 -16.69
C LYS A 7 21.24 13.24 -15.52
N ARG A 8 22.11 14.25 -15.57
CA ARG A 8 22.17 15.30 -14.54
C ARG A 8 20.94 16.20 -14.59
N GLY A 9 20.41 16.50 -15.79
CA GLY A 9 19.14 17.22 -15.98
C GLY A 9 17.96 16.47 -15.39
N GLU A 10 17.81 15.18 -15.73
CA GLU A 10 16.74 14.30 -15.21
C GLU A 10 16.79 14.16 -13.68
N GLN A 11 17.99 14.11 -13.09
CA GLN A 11 18.14 14.09 -11.63
C GLN A 11 17.74 15.41 -10.96
N ILE A 12 18.06 16.55 -11.61
CA ILE A 12 17.65 17.87 -11.11
C ILE A 12 16.14 18.05 -11.20
N GLU A 13 15.51 17.63 -12.29
CA GLU A 13 14.07 17.66 -12.46
C GLU A 13 13.35 16.79 -11.41
N LEU A 14 13.84 15.58 -11.18
CA LEU A 14 13.30 14.70 -10.13
C LEU A 14 13.48 15.31 -8.75
N PHE A 15 14.64 15.90 -8.45
CA PHE A 15 14.88 16.58 -7.18
C PHE A 15 13.93 17.77 -6.98
N LEU A 16 13.78 18.62 -8.00
CA LEU A 16 12.85 19.75 -7.96
C LEU A 16 11.40 19.30 -7.77
N PHE A 17 10.99 18.23 -8.44
CA PHE A 17 9.67 17.66 -8.27
C PHE A 17 9.42 17.19 -6.84
N VAL A 18 10.39 16.48 -6.24
CA VAL A 18 10.30 16.03 -4.83
C VAL A 18 10.24 17.22 -3.87
N VAL A 19 11.03 18.28 -4.13
CA VAL A 19 11.00 19.51 -3.32
C VAL A 19 9.63 20.19 -3.42
N VAL A 20 9.06 20.31 -4.62
CA VAL A 20 7.72 20.90 -4.82
C VAL A 20 6.68 20.09 -4.08
N LEU A 21 6.72 18.76 -4.16
CA LEU A 21 5.79 17.90 -3.41
C LEU A 21 5.95 18.06 -1.89
N ALA A 22 7.18 18.14 -1.39
CA ALA A 22 7.44 18.35 0.04
C ALA A 22 6.91 19.71 0.53
N VAL A 23 7.12 20.77 -0.26
CA VAL A 23 6.56 22.10 0.03
C VAL A 23 5.04 22.08 0.02
N PHE A 24 4.44 21.44 -0.98
CA PHE A 24 2.98 21.31 -1.06
C PHE A 24 2.40 20.52 0.13
N ALA A 25 3.04 19.41 0.52
CA ALA A 25 2.66 18.64 1.71
C ALA A 25 2.80 19.47 3.00
N ALA A 26 3.87 20.28 3.12
CA ALA A 26 4.08 21.18 4.26
C ALA A 26 3.00 22.27 4.32
N VAL A 27 2.65 22.88 3.18
CA VAL A 27 1.57 23.89 3.10
C VAL A 27 0.22 23.28 3.51
N ILE A 28 -0.12 22.09 2.99
CA ILE A 28 -1.33 21.37 3.42
C ILE A 28 -1.29 21.12 4.93
N GLY A 29 -0.17 20.64 5.48
CA GLY A 29 0.00 20.41 6.91
C GLY A 29 -0.23 21.66 7.75
N VAL A 30 0.28 22.82 7.33
CA VAL A 30 0.08 24.10 8.01
C VAL A 30 -1.37 24.54 7.94
N VAL A 31 -2.00 24.46 6.77
CA VAL A 31 -3.40 24.87 6.58
C VAL A 31 -4.34 23.98 7.40
N THR A 32 -4.12 22.68 7.40
CA THR A 32 -4.95 21.72 8.16
C THR A 32 -4.78 21.89 9.67
N SER A 33 -3.54 22.09 10.14
CA SER A 33 -3.28 22.34 11.57
C SER A 33 -3.88 23.65 12.05
N GLY A 34 -3.84 24.71 11.23
CA GLY A 34 -4.47 26.00 11.51
C GLY A 34 -5.99 25.90 11.60
N GLY A 35 -6.62 25.20 10.66
CA GLY A 35 -8.07 24.96 10.66
C GLY A 35 -8.54 24.16 11.88
N LYS A 36 -7.79 23.12 12.26
CA LYS A 36 -8.08 22.33 13.47
C LYS A 36 -7.96 23.17 14.73
N LYS A 37 -6.88 23.97 14.86
CA LYS A 37 -6.67 24.85 16.00
C LYS A 37 -7.83 25.85 16.15
N GLN A 38 -8.25 26.47 15.06
CA GLN A 38 -9.38 27.39 15.06
C GLN A 38 -10.70 26.73 15.49
N ALA A 39 -11.00 25.53 14.96
CA ALA A 39 -12.19 24.78 15.36
C ALA A 39 -12.12 24.36 16.85
N MET A 40 -10.96 23.92 17.33
CA MET A 40 -10.75 23.54 18.73
C MET A 40 -10.86 24.74 19.68
N GLU A 41 -10.41 25.94 19.29
CA GLU A 41 -10.54 27.16 20.09
C GLU A 41 -12.02 27.59 20.26
N GLN A 42 -12.90 27.19 19.34
CA GLN A 42 -14.34 27.44 19.42
C GLN A 42 -15.12 26.39 20.22
N MET A 43 -14.46 25.29 20.54
CA MET A 43 -15.06 24.22 21.35
C MET A 43 -14.63 24.32 22.80
N ARG A 44 -15.57 24.06 23.70
CA ARG A 44 -15.31 23.92 25.12
C ARG A 44 -14.87 22.49 25.42
N ILE A 45 -13.72 22.34 26.10
CA ILE A 45 -13.26 21.05 26.61
C ILE A 45 -13.85 20.85 28.00
N LEU A 46 -14.64 19.83 28.15
CA LEU A 46 -15.24 19.47 29.44
C LEU A 46 -14.30 18.49 30.18
N SER A 47 -13.21 19.03 30.72
CA SER A 47 -12.16 18.21 31.38
C SER A 47 -12.38 18.02 32.88
N SER A 48 -13.07 18.95 33.56
CA SER A 48 -13.30 18.94 35.01
C SER A 48 -14.78 18.84 35.37
N GLY A 49 -15.07 18.61 36.64
CA GLY A 49 -16.43 18.46 37.14
C GLY A 49 -17.05 17.07 36.93
N TRP A 50 -16.22 16.12 36.45
CA TRP A 50 -16.64 14.72 36.30
C TRP A 50 -16.51 13.96 37.62
N TYR A 51 -17.45 13.06 37.86
CA TYR A 51 -17.41 12.14 39.00
C TYR A 51 -18.09 10.84 38.67
N TYR A 52 -17.79 9.82 39.44
CA TYR A 52 -18.51 8.55 39.49
C TYR A 52 -18.76 8.13 40.91
N MET A 53 -19.69 7.23 41.10
CA MET A 53 -20.05 6.69 42.43
C MET A 53 -19.26 5.39 42.64
N GLU A 54 -18.41 5.36 43.69
CA GLU A 54 -17.68 4.17 44.10
C GLU A 54 -18.08 3.84 45.51
N ASN A 55 -18.69 2.67 45.71
CA ASN A 55 -19.22 2.24 47.02
C ASN A 55 -20.14 3.26 47.71
N GLY A 56 -20.86 4.06 46.93
CA GLY A 56 -21.76 5.10 47.44
C GLY A 56 -21.10 6.45 47.74
N GLU A 57 -19.81 6.57 47.57
CA GLU A 57 -19.07 7.84 47.67
C GLU A 57 -18.81 8.46 46.29
N LYS A 58 -18.83 9.80 46.24
CA LYS A 58 -18.55 10.58 45.05
C LYS A 58 -17.05 10.70 44.85
N THR A 59 -16.52 10.08 43.76
CA THR A 59 -15.12 10.20 43.39
C THR A 59 -14.97 11.15 42.21
N GLU A 60 -14.31 12.29 42.42
CA GLU A 60 -14.07 13.29 41.39
C GLU A 60 -12.86 12.91 40.52
N ILE A 61 -13.00 13.18 39.23
CA ILE A 61 -11.98 12.88 38.23
C ILE A 61 -11.83 14.03 37.23
N THR A 62 -10.70 14.03 36.54
CA THR A 62 -10.43 14.92 35.40
C THR A 62 -10.17 14.09 34.15
N LEU A 63 -10.70 14.52 32.99
CA LEU A 63 -10.48 13.85 31.71
C LEU A 63 -9.30 14.49 30.95
N PRO A 64 -8.50 13.68 30.22
CA PRO A 64 -8.61 12.22 30.04
C PRO A 64 -8.09 11.43 31.25
N THR A 65 -8.63 10.22 31.46
CA THR A 65 -8.21 9.34 32.57
C THR A 65 -8.44 7.87 32.22
N VAL A 66 -7.83 6.98 33.04
CA VAL A 66 -8.04 5.52 32.95
C VAL A 66 -8.60 5.02 34.28
N ILE A 67 -9.77 4.42 34.24
CA ILE A 67 -10.43 3.86 35.44
C ILE A 67 -10.44 2.34 35.31
N LYS A 68 -10.07 1.66 36.39
CA LYS A 68 -10.17 0.21 36.51
C LYS A 68 -11.44 -0.12 37.26
N MET A 69 -12.28 -0.96 36.66
CA MET A 69 -13.47 -1.51 37.32
C MET A 69 -13.28 -3.01 37.49
N GLU A 70 -13.72 -3.52 38.61
CA GLU A 70 -13.72 -4.96 38.87
C GLU A 70 -14.81 -5.65 38.03
N ASN A 71 -14.53 -6.87 37.56
CA ASN A 71 -15.50 -7.80 36.94
C ASN A 71 -16.30 -7.29 35.73
N GLY A 72 -15.83 -6.27 35.01
CA GLY A 72 -16.51 -5.80 33.78
C GLY A 72 -17.81 -5.03 34.06
N GLU A 73 -17.94 -4.46 35.24
CA GLU A 73 -19.06 -3.60 35.60
C GLU A 73 -19.11 -2.34 34.72
N PRO A 74 -20.33 -1.86 34.37
CA PRO A 74 -20.50 -0.61 33.67
C PRO A 74 -19.98 0.57 34.48
N LEU A 75 -19.27 1.50 33.84
CA LEU A 75 -18.82 2.75 34.46
C LEU A 75 -19.77 3.88 34.04
N THR A 76 -20.36 4.55 35.02
CA THR A 76 -21.20 5.72 34.78
C THR A 76 -20.54 6.97 35.33
N LEU A 77 -20.30 7.94 34.45
CA LEU A 77 -19.74 9.24 34.77
C LEU A 77 -20.80 10.31 34.73
N TYR A 78 -20.75 11.22 35.66
CA TYR A 78 -21.69 12.33 35.81
C TYR A 78 -20.94 13.67 35.67
N ASN A 79 -21.56 14.66 35.05
CA ASN A 79 -21.08 16.04 35.00
C ASN A 79 -22.27 17.00 35.07
N ASP A 80 -22.26 17.87 36.07
CA ASP A 80 -23.31 18.85 36.30
C ASP A 80 -23.02 20.23 35.68
N GLY A 81 -21.99 20.31 34.83
CA GLY A 81 -21.52 21.57 34.24
C GLY A 81 -22.20 21.92 32.89
N ILE A 82 -23.29 21.30 32.54
CA ILE A 82 -24.06 21.62 31.33
C ILE A 82 -25.10 22.68 31.66
N THR A 83 -25.09 23.74 30.89
CA THR A 83 -25.98 24.90 31.08
C THR A 83 -26.76 25.23 29.82
N GLY A 84 -27.79 26.08 29.96
CA GLY A 84 -28.58 26.56 28.82
C GLY A 84 -27.76 27.21 27.70
N GLU A 85 -26.52 27.64 27.97
CA GLU A 85 -25.58 28.15 26.94
C GLU A 85 -25.13 27.07 25.94
N ASP A 86 -25.27 25.82 26.29
CA ASP A 86 -24.90 24.69 25.44
C ASP A 86 -26.05 24.22 24.53
N ALA A 87 -27.23 24.90 24.59
CA ALA A 87 -28.39 24.57 23.78
C ALA A 87 -28.05 24.56 22.27
N GLY A 88 -28.46 23.51 21.56
CA GLY A 88 -28.21 23.32 20.13
C GLY A 88 -26.77 23.03 19.76
N LYS A 89 -25.85 22.90 20.72
CA LYS A 89 -24.48 22.47 20.47
C LYS A 89 -24.38 20.94 20.42
N THR A 90 -23.27 20.46 19.91
CA THR A 90 -22.94 19.03 19.84
C THR A 90 -21.91 18.69 20.89
N ILE A 91 -22.20 17.66 21.69
CA ILE A 91 -21.21 16.98 22.51
C ILE A 91 -20.52 15.92 21.67
N SER A 92 -19.21 15.83 21.75
CA SER A 92 -18.38 14.86 21.04
C SER A 92 -17.37 14.23 21.97
N THR A 93 -17.29 12.93 21.93
CA THR A 93 -16.19 12.16 22.53
C THR A 93 -15.88 10.95 21.69
N ARG A 94 -14.76 10.28 21.94
CA ARG A 94 -14.38 9.11 21.18
C ARG A 94 -14.61 7.85 21.99
N GLY A 95 -15.48 6.98 21.48
CA GLY A 95 -15.68 5.64 21.99
C GLY A 95 -14.53 4.73 21.53
N ALA A 96 -13.65 4.37 22.44
CA ALA A 96 -12.55 3.45 22.15
C ALA A 96 -12.97 2.04 22.54
N GLN A 97 -13.61 1.33 21.61
CA GLN A 97 -13.92 -0.11 21.77
C GLN A 97 -14.81 -0.48 22.99
N TYR A 98 -15.61 0.47 23.46
CA TYR A 98 -16.65 0.26 24.48
C TYR A 98 -18.03 0.59 23.94
N ASP A 99 -19.06 0.02 24.54
CA ASP A 99 -20.41 0.56 24.37
C ASP A 99 -20.46 1.87 25.14
N LEU A 100 -20.95 2.90 24.49
CA LEU A 100 -21.10 4.23 25.07
C LEU A 100 -22.53 4.72 24.88
N MET A 101 -23.13 5.13 25.97
CA MET A 101 -24.39 5.87 25.98
C MET A 101 -24.17 7.26 26.57
N ILE A 102 -24.60 8.29 25.85
CA ILE A 102 -24.60 9.67 26.29
C ILE A 102 -26.04 10.07 26.55
N SER A 103 -26.35 10.51 27.77
CA SER A 103 -27.66 10.99 28.11
C SER A 103 -27.61 12.27 28.93
N LEU A 104 -28.68 13.09 28.83
CA LEU A 104 -28.83 14.35 29.55
C LEU A 104 -30.21 14.36 30.18
N ASN A 105 -30.29 14.53 31.49
CA ASN A 105 -31.58 14.53 32.24
C ASN A 105 -32.49 13.33 31.91
N GLY A 106 -31.91 12.15 31.68
CA GLY A 106 -32.62 10.94 31.29
C GLY A 106 -32.99 10.81 29.80
N LYS A 107 -32.74 11.82 28.98
CA LYS A 107 -32.90 11.74 27.52
C LYS A 107 -31.60 11.27 26.87
N ILE A 108 -31.70 10.20 26.09
CA ILE A 108 -30.55 9.67 25.32
C ILE A 108 -30.25 10.61 24.18
N LEU A 109 -29.00 11.10 24.11
CA LEU A 109 -28.47 11.93 23.04
C LEU A 109 -27.72 11.10 22.01
N TYR A 110 -27.00 10.08 22.47
CA TYR A 110 -26.26 9.13 21.64
C TYR A 110 -26.24 7.77 22.32
N GLU A 111 -26.42 6.73 21.54
CA GLU A 111 -26.30 5.36 22.02
C GLU A 111 -25.62 4.51 20.95
N TYR A 112 -24.46 3.95 21.29
CA TYR A 112 -23.85 2.92 20.50
C TYR A 112 -24.35 1.56 20.98
N GLN A 113 -25.12 0.89 20.13
CA GLN A 113 -25.55 -0.48 20.35
C GLN A 113 -24.87 -1.40 19.33
N GLU A 114 -24.45 -2.55 19.79
CA GLU A 114 -23.95 -3.65 18.96
C GLU A 114 -25.10 -4.22 18.10
N SER A 115 -25.42 -3.56 16.99
CA SER A 115 -26.69 -3.79 16.28
C SER A 115 -26.64 -4.84 15.18
N SER A 116 -25.51 -5.07 14.55
CA SER A 116 -25.44 -5.87 13.30
C SER A 116 -25.30 -7.37 13.52
N PHE A 117 -24.73 -7.80 14.63
CA PHE A 117 -24.53 -9.22 14.93
C PHE A 117 -24.82 -9.47 16.40
N LYS A 118 -25.88 -10.20 16.71
CA LYS A 118 -26.38 -10.52 18.05
C LYS A 118 -25.42 -11.30 18.98
N ARG A 119 -24.10 -11.16 18.83
CA ARG A 119 -23.12 -11.93 19.62
C ARG A 119 -22.20 -11.00 20.39
N ASN A 120 -22.15 -11.13 21.70
CA ASN A 120 -21.34 -10.38 22.68
C ASN A 120 -19.81 -10.45 22.43
N THR A 121 -19.35 -11.11 21.36
CA THR A 121 -17.95 -11.40 21.08
C THR A 121 -17.41 -10.63 19.90
N GLN A 122 -18.22 -9.79 19.26
CA GLN A 122 -17.77 -9.02 18.12
C GLN A 122 -16.90 -7.85 18.54
N MET A 123 -16.03 -7.45 17.62
CA MET A 123 -15.18 -6.33 17.82
C MET A 123 -15.99 -5.04 17.79
N LYS A 124 -15.75 -4.18 18.77
CA LYS A 124 -16.33 -2.84 18.82
C LYS A 124 -15.50 -1.86 18.03
N SER A 125 -16.17 -1.02 17.26
CA SER A 125 -15.57 -0.03 16.40
C SER A 125 -14.99 1.14 17.20
N LYS A 126 -13.97 1.80 16.66
CA LYS A 126 -13.50 3.10 17.14
C LYS A 126 -14.39 4.17 16.52
N LEU A 127 -15.33 4.70 17.28
CA LEU A 127 -16.30 5.68 16.80
C LEU A 127 -16.05 7.05 17.42
N ASP A 128 -16.31 8.08 16.65
CA ASP A 128 -16.56 9.41 17.16
C ASP A 128 -18.05 9.45 17.56
N CYS A 129 -18.31 9.68 18.85
CA CYS A 129 -19.64 9.61 19.46
C CYS A 129 -20.16 11.03 19.65
N ASP A 130 -21.07 11.45 18.78
CA ASP A 130 -21.62 12.80 18.74
C ASP A 130 -23.10 12.78 19.14
N GLY A 131 -23.46 13.65 20.07
CA GLY A 131 -24.83 13.86 20.50
C GLY A 131 -25.24 15.33 20.42
N GLU A 132 -26.43 15.63 19.96
CA GLU A 132 -26.93 17.01 19.88
C GLU A 132 -27.72 17.37 21.13
N PHE A 133 -27.40 18.49 21.76
CA PHE A 133 -28.19 19.04 22.83
C PHE A 133 -29.48 19.64 22.30
N PRO A 134 -30.63 19.48 23.04
CA PRO A 134 -31.87 20.11 22.67
C PRO A 134 -31.75 21.63 22.61
N VAL A 135 -32.53 22.24 21.72
CA VAL A 135 -32.54 23.73 21.56
C VAL A 135 -33.21 24.41 22.81
N ASP A 136 -34.04 23.66 23.48
CA ASP A 136 -34.73 24.08 24.72
C ASP A 136 -34.00 23.58 25.98
N LEU A 137 -32.68 23.42 25.89
CA LEU A 137 -31.85 22.91 26.97
C LEU A 137 -31.98 23.77 28.24
N GLN A 138 -32.23 23.11 29.33
CA GLN A 138 -32.09 23.64 30.68
C GLN A 138 -30.85 23.03 31.34
N ASP A 139 -30.35 23.67 32.39
CA ASP A 139 -29.24 23.13 33.18
C ASP A 139 -29.53 21.68 33.59
N GLY A 140 -28.52 20.83 33.53
CA GLY A 140 -28.70 19.43 33.78
C GLY A 140 -27.44 18.61 33.93
N THR A 141 -27.63 17.38 34.36
CA THR A 141 -26.55 16.41 34.53
C THR A 141 -26.34 15.61 33.28
N LEU A 142 -25.16 15.74 32.72
CA LEU A 142 -24.67 14.91 31.60
C LEU A 142 -24.19 13.56 32.16
N ILE A 143 -24.62 12.48 31.56
CA ILE A 143 -24.26 11.13 31.98
C ILE A 143 -23.61 10.40 30.80
N LEU A 144 -22.41 9.87 31.03
CA LEU A 144 -21.72 8.97 30.12
C LEU A 144 -21.69 7.58 30.74
N THR A 145 -22.30 6.61 30.10
CA THR A 145 -22.29 5.21 30.56
C THR A 145 -21.45 4.38 29.60
N TYR A 146 -20.37 3.82 30.12
CA TYR A 146 -19.49 2.89 29.42
C TYR A 146 -19.78 1.46 29.87
N SER A 147 -19.91 0.55 28.94
CA SER A 147 -20.14 -0.87 29.24
C SER A 147 -19.19 -1.77 28.45
N GLN A 148 -19.01 -3.01 28.94
CA GLN A 148 -18.19 -4.05 28.34
C GLN A 148 -16.71 -3.66 28.09
N PRO A 149 -15.94 -3.35 29.17
CA PRO A 149 -14.55 -2.93 29.04
C PRO A 149 -13.67 -4.07 28.52
N GLN A 150 -12.64 -3.71 27.77
CA GLN A 150 -11.54 -4.62 27.50
C GLN A 150 -10.59 -4.64 28.71
N HIS A 151 -10.28 -5.82 29.20
CA HIS A 151 -9.31 -6.01 30.31
C HIS A 151 -9.68 -5.29 31.63
N GLY A 152 -10.94 -5.03 31.90
CA GLY A 152 -11.38 -4.40 33.15
C GLY A 152 -10.94 -2.95 33.31
N LYS A 153 -10.57 -2.26 32.23
CA LYS A 153 -10.14 -0.86 32.24
C LYS A 153 -10.95 -0.05 31.23
N TYR A 154 -11.34 1.14 31.65
CA TYR A 154 -11.93 2.15 30.78
C TYR A 154 -10.92 3.28 30.58
N GLU A 155 -10.52 3.51 29.32
CA GLU A 155 -9.79 4.70 28.91
C GLU A 155 -10.82 5.75 28.46
N ILE A 156 -10.95 6.81 29.24
CA ILE A 156 -11.93 7.86 29.01
C ILE A 156 -11.23 9.01 28.34
N LEU A 157 -11.65 9.33 27.13
CA LEU A 157 -11.08 10.38 26.30
C LEU A 157 -11.69 11.75 26.62
N PRO A 158 -11.06 12.85 26.15
CA PRO A 158 -11.63 14.18 26.34
C PRO A 158 -13.03 14.29 25.74
N VAL A 159 -13.87 15.09 26.38
CA VAL A 159 -15.22 15.45 25.93
C VAL A 159 -15.19 16.91 25.46
N TYR A 160 -15.71 17.13 24.25
CA TYR A 160 -15.76 18.43 23.61
C TYR A 160 -17.23 18.85 23.44
N ILE A 161 -17.50 20.15 23.58
CA ILE A 161 -18.82 20.75 23.30
C ILE A 161 -18.58 21.93 22.35
N GLY A 162 -19.24 21.92 21.20
CA GLY A 162 -19.11 22.95 20.19
C GLY A 162 -20.23 22.95 19.19
N SER A 163 -20.17 23.79 18.16
CA SER A 163 -21.12 23.66 17.06
C SER A 163 -20.89 22.35 16.29
N GLY A 164 -21.97 21.76 15.76
CA GLY A 164 -21.85 20.55 14.95
C GLY A 164 -20.88 20.69 13.76
N ARG A 165 -20.75 21.93 13.24
CA ARG A 165 -19.79 22.25 12.20
C ARG A 165 -18.35 22.10 12.69
N ASP A 166 -18.01 22.64 13.86
CA ASP A 166 -16.64 22.64 14.38
C ASP A 166 -16.22 21.21 14.75
N VAL A 167 -17.15 20.44 15.33
CA VAL A 167 -16.97 19.00 15.61
C VAL A 167 -16.67 18.24 14.31
N ALA A 168 -17.48 18.41 13.27
CA ALA A 168 -17.31 17.74 12.00
C ALA A 168 -15.97 18.13 11.31
N ILE A 169 -15.57 19.41 11.39
CA ILE A 169 -14.27 19.87 10.88
C ILE A 169 -13.12 19.18 11.64
N CYS A 170 -13.20 19.07 12.96
CA CYS A 170 -12.18 18.39 13.75
C CYS A 170 -12.05 16.91 13.36
N HIS A 171 -13.16 16.18 13.25
CA HIS A 171 -13.15 14.77 12.83
C HIS A 171 -12.58 14.60 11.42
N PHE A 172 -12.97 15.45 10.49
CA PHE A 172 -12.45 15.45 9.13
C PHE A 172 -10.93 15.68 9.10
N LEU A 173 -10.46 16.74 9.79
CA LEU A 173 -9.05 17.08 9.82
C LEU A 173 -8.19 16.05 10.56
N ASP A 174 -8.72 15.41 11.59
CA ASP A 174 -8.06 14.30 12.28
C ASP A 174 -7.86 13.08 11.38
N SER A 175 -8.83 12.81 10.52
CA SER A 175 -8.78 11.69 9.60
C SER A 175 -8.09 12.01 8.28
N MET A 176 -7.86 13.29 7.95
CA MET A 176 -7.39 13.75 6.63
C MET A 176 -6.04 13.14 6.23
N GLY A 177 -5.09 13.05 7.17
CA GLY A 177 -3.78 12.45 6.91
C GLY A 177 -3.88 10.98 6.55
N THR A 178 -4.69 10.22 7.28
CA THR A 178 -4.92 8.79 7.05
C THR A 178 -5.67 8.55 5.75
N MET A 179 -6.75 9.31 5.52
CA MET A 179 -7.55 9.21 4.30
C MET A 179 -6.77 9.62 3.06
N GLY A 180 -6.01 10.73 3.13
CA GLY A 180 -5.15 11.18 2.05
C GLY A 180 -4.09 10.15 1.68
N SER A 181 -3.42 9.56 2.66
CA SER A 181 -2.47 8.46 2.45
C SER A 181 -3.13 7.24 1.81
N ALA A 182 -4.32 6.87 2.27
CA ALA A 182 -5.08 5.75 1.72
C ALA A 182 -5.45 5.96 0.25
N PHE A 183 -5.96 7.14 -0.11
CA PHE A 183 -6.26 7.49 -1.50
C PHE A 183 -5.00 7.48 -2.38
N CYS A 184 -3.88 8.03 -1.88
CA CYS A 184 -2.60 7.96 -2.59
C CYS A 184 -2.18 6.50 -2.85
N PHE A 185 -2.31 5.61 -1.86
CA PHE A 185 -1.96 4.19 -2.04
C PHE A 185 -2.87 3.50 -3.05
N ILE A 186 -4.17 3.77 -3.04
CA ILE A 186 -5.10 3.20 -4.02
C ILE A 186 -4.77 3.70 -5.44
N ILE A 187 -4.53 5.00 -5.62
CA ILE A 187 -4.17 5.56 -6.93
C ILE A 187 -2.85 4.93 -7.43
N LEU A 188 -1.83 4.89 -6.59
CA LEU A 188 -0.55 4.25 -6.93
C LEU A 188 -0.71 2.76 -7.23
N SER A 189 -1.59 2.05 -6.51
CA SER A 189 -1.93 0.66 -6.78
C SER A 189 -2.54 0.47 -8.16
N VAL A 190 -3.52 1.31 -8.53
CA VAL A 190 -4.16 1.27 -9.86
C VAL A 190 -3.13 1.52 -10.97
N ILE A 191 -2.25 2.52 -10.78
CA ILE A 191 -1.16 2.83 -11.73
C ILE A 191 -0.20 1.64 -11.85
N ALA A 192 0.23 1.05 -10.72
CA ALA A 192 1.13 -0.10 -10.71
C ALA A 192 0.49 -1.33 -11.35
N LEU A 193 -0.82 -1.56 -11.13
CA LEU A 193 -1.57 -2.64 -11.76
C LEU A 193 -1.69 -2.44 -13.26
N ALA A 194 -2.02 -1.24 -13.72
CA ALA A 194 -2.08 -0.90 -15.14
C ALA A 194 -0.72 -1.09 -15.80
N ALA A 195 0.37 -0.66 -15.15
CA ALA A 195 1.74 -0.91 -15.61
C ALA A 195 2.04 -2.41 -15.69
N ALA A 196 1.67 -3.20 -14.66
CA ALA A 196 1.87 -4.65 -14.66
C ALA A 196 1.13 -5.34 -15.81
N LEU A 197 -0.12 -4.95 -16.09
CA LEU A 197 -0.93 -5.48 -17.19
C LEU A 197 -0.34 -5.10 -18.56
N TYR A 198 0.06 -3.84 -18.74
CA TYR A 198 0.71 -3.39 -19.97
C TYR A 198 2.01 -4.15 -20.26
N LEU A 199 2.87 -4.33 -19.23
CA LEU A 199 4.10 -5.07 -19.35
C LEU A 199 3.86 -6.55 -19.68
N ARG A 200 2.86 -7.15 -19.06
CA ARG A 200 2.45 -8.54 -19.36
C ARG A 200 1.96 -8.67 -20.82
N TYR A 201 1.18 -7.70 -21.31
CA TYR A 201 0.79 -7.63 -22.71
C TYR A 201 2.01 -7.56 -23.65
N ARG A 202 3.04 -6.80 -23.26
CA ARG A 202 4.32 -6.69 -23.97
C ARG A 202 5.26 -7.88 -23.74
N GLN A 203 4.81 -8.93 -23.05
CA GLN A 203 5.59 -10.12 -22.68
C GLN A 203 6.87 -9.79 -21.88
N ILE A 204 6.85 -8.69 -21.13
CA ILE A 204 7.93 -8.30 -20.21
C ILE A 204 7.59 -8.82 -18.81
N PRO A 205 8.55 -9.45 -18.08
CA PRO A 205 8.31 -9.92 -16.72
C PRO A 205 7.91 -8.77 -15.79
N ALA A 206 6.67 -8.76 -15.34
CA ALA A 206 6.10 -7.67 -14.51
C ALA A 206 5.63 -8.15 -13.13
N GLY A 207 5.99 -9.37 -12.72
CA GLY A 207 5.44 -10.00 -11.53
C GLY A 207 5.63 -9.22 -10.23
N ARG A 208 6.70 -8.42 -10.11
CA ARG A 208 6.96 -7.58 -8.93
C ARG A 208 6.01 -6.38 -8.83
N PHE A 209 5.64 -5.78 -9.96
CA PHE A 209 4.66 -4.69 -10.00
C PHE A 209 3.28 -5.12 -9.52
N GLY A 210 2.88 -6.36 -9.84
CA GLY A 210 1.64 -6.93 -9.35
C GLY A 210 1.61 -7.09 -7.82
N ASP A 211 2.72 -7.55 -7.23
CA ASP A 211 2.82 -7.69 -5.78
C ASP A 211 2.81 -6.32 -5.06
N VAL A 212 3.53 -5.33 -5.61
CA VAL A 212 3.52 -3.96 -5.09
C VAL A 212 2.12 -3.34 -5.22
N ALA A 213 1.46 -3.53 -6.36
CA ALA A 213 0.10 -3.05 -6.57
C ALA A 213 -0.88 -3.66 -5.55
N LEU A 214 -0.82 -4.99 -5.35
CA LEU A 214 -1.67 -5.68 -4.38
C LEU A 214 -1.39 -5.20 -2.95
N PHE A 215 -0.13 -5.02 -2.58
CA PHE A 215 0.24 -4.50 -1.27
C PHE A 215 -0.32 -3.08 -1.04
N LEU A 216 -0.14 -2.18 -2.00
CA LEU A 216 -0.67 -0.82 -1.95
C LEU A 216 -2.21 -0.80 -1.83
N MET A 217 -2.89 -1.67 -2.58
CA MET A 217 -4.35 -1.79 -2.52
C MET A 217 -4.80 -2.21 -1.13
N ILE A 218 -4.18 -3.26 -0.57
CA ILE A 218 -4.50 -3.75 0.78
C ILE A 218 -4.20 -2.67 1.83
N CYS A 219 -3.06 -1.96 1.74
CA CYS A 219 -2.74 -0.85 2.63
C CYS A 219 -3.79 0.27 2.55
N GLY A 220 -4.18 0.66 1.34
CA GLY A 220 -5.18 1.71 1.14
C GLY A 220 -6.54 1.34 1.71
N ILE A 221 -7.03 0.13 1.43
CA ILE A 221 -8.31 -0.37 1.97
C ILE A 221 -8.23 -0.48 3.49
N TRP A 222 -7.11 -1.00 4.03
CA TRP A 222 -6.91 -1.08 5.47
C TRP A 222 -7.00 0.29 6.14
N LEU A 223 -6.27 1.30 5.64
CA LEU A 223 -6.29 2.65 6.22
C LEU A 223 -7.68 3.32 6.15
N ILE A 224 -8.43 3.11 5.05
CA ILE A 224 -9.81 3.61 4.94
C ILE A 224 -10.70 2.95 5.98
N THR A 225 -10.65 1.62 6.06
CA THR A 225 -11.52 0.86 6.94
C THR A 225 -11.14 0.96 8.42
N ASP A 226 -9.86 1.29 8.72
CA ASP A 226 -9.40 1.57 10.10
C ASP A 226 -9.68 3.02 10.54
N SER A 227 -10.10 3.90 9.63
CA SER A 227 -10.39 5.30 9.95
C SER A 227 -11.68 5.43 10.77
N SER A 228 -11.62 6.20 11.87
CA SER A 228 -12.79 6.53 12.66
C SER A 228 -13.86 7.24 11.82
N LEU A 229 -13.45 8.12 10.91
CA LEU A 229 -14.38 8.85 10.03
C LEU A 229 -15.29 7.89 9.25
N VAL A 230 -14.71 6.86 8.58
CA VAL A 230 -15.49 5.91 7.78
C VAL A 230 -16.36 5.03 8.67
N GLN A 231 -15.86 4.62 9.84
CA GLN A 231 -16.60 3.82 10.79
C GLN A 231 -17.79 4.59 11.38
N SER A 232 -17.60 5.87 11.76
CA SER A 232 -18.63 6.71 12.38
C SER A 232 -19.77 7.07 11.43
N TYR A 233 -19.47 7.27 10.14
CA TYR A 233 -20.49 7.60 9.13
C TYR A 233 -21.06 6.38 8.39
N SER A 234 -20.70 5.17 8.80
CA SER A 234 -21.23 3.93 8.23
C SER A 234 -22.45 3.44 9.01
N SER A 235 -23.45 2.91 8.29
CA SER A 235 -24.57 2.19 8.91
C SER A 235 -24.16 0.81 9.49
N HIS A 236 -22.96 0.30 9.13
CA HIS A 236 -22.44 -1.00 9.58
C HIS A 236 -20.98 -0.90 10.01
N PRO A 237 -20.65 -0.17 11.09
CA PRO A 237 -19.26 0.04 11.53
C PRO A 237 -18.55 -1.26 11.87
N ASP A 238 -19.27 -2.26 12.39
CA ASP A 238 -18.70 -3.57 12.74
C ASP A 238 -18.16 -4.32 11.53
N ILE A 239 -18.88 -4.28 10.40
CA ILE A 239 -18.44 -4.91 9.16
C ILE A 239 -17.16 -4.22 8.66
N ILE A 240 -17.11 -2.89 8.67
CA ILE A 240 -15.92 -2.12 8.26
C ILE A 240 -14.74 -2.48 9.14
N CYS A 241 -14.97 -2.61 10.44
CA CYS A 241 -13.93 -3.00 11.38
C CYS A 241 -13.39 -4.42 11.12
N ILE A 242 -14.27 -5.38 10.85
CA ILE A 242 -13.90 -6.75 10.45
C ILE A 242 -13.05 -6.71 9.18
N VAL A 243 -13.46 -5.95 8.16
CA VAL A 243 -12.69 -5.78 6.92
C VAL A 243 -11.30 -5.20 7.22
N SER A 244 -11.20 -4.19 8.10
CA SER A 244 -9.92 -3.63 8.52
C SER A 244 -8.97 -4.71 9.07
N PHE A 245 -9.45 -5.60 9.95
CA PHE A 245 -8.63 -6.69 10.48
C PHE A 245 -8.18 -7.69 9.41
N TYR A 246 -9.07 -8.08 8.51
CA TYR A 246 -8.68 -8.97 7.41
C TYR A 246 -7.64 -8.33 6.49
N MET A 247 -7.80 -7.04 6.15
CA MET A 247 -6.81 -6.33 5.34
C MET A 247 -5.46 -6.26 6.08
N PHE A 248 -5.46 -5.97 7.38
CA PHE A 248 -4.24 -5.97 8.19
C PHE A 248 -3.53 -7.34 8.20
N MET A 249 -4.27 -8.42 8.41
CA MET A 249 -3.73 -9.78 8.39
C MET A 249 -3.12 -10.15 7.03
N MET A 250 -3.69 -9.63 5.94
CA MET A 250 -3.25 -9.94 4.57
C MET A 250 -2.07 -9.10 4.08
N LEU A 251 -1.64 -8.06 4.81
CA LEU A 251 -0.52 -7.19 4.41
C LEU A 251 0.77 -7.95 4.11
N ALA A 252 1.07 -9.00 4.86
CA ALA A 252 2.29 -9.77 4.70
C ALA A 252 2.32 -10.61 3.40
N VAL A 253 1.18 -11.04 2.89
CA VAL A 253 1.10 -11.97 1.76
C VAL A 253 1.75 -11.42 0.49
N PRO A 254 1.36 -10.23 -0.02
CA PRO A 254 1.99 -9.69 -1.23
C PRO A 254 3.47 -9.34 -1.01
N ILE A 255 3.85 -8.96 0.20
CA ILE A 255 5.25 -8.67 0.52
C ILE A 255 6.09 -9.94 0.46
N LEU A 256 5.62 -11.06 1.00
CA LEU A 256 6.31 -12.35 0.92
C LEU A 256 6.41 -12.86 -0.52
N HIS A 257 5.35 -12.68 -1.33
CA HIS A 257 5.41 -12.97 -2.77
C HIS A 257 6.43 -12.10 -3.50
N PHE A 258 6.53 -10.82 -3.14
CA PHE A 258 7.55 -9.91 -3.67
C PHE A 258 8.96 -10.40 -3.32
N VAL A 259 9.22 -10.76 -2.06
CA VAL A 259 10.54 -11.26 -1.62
C VAL A 259 10.95 -12.53 -2.35
N GLN A 260 10.02 -13.45 -2.61
CA GLN A 260 10.30 -14.66 -3.38
C GLN A 260 10.86 -14.39 -4.79
N LYS A 261 10.58 -13.22 -5.35
CA LYS A 261 11.02 -12.80 -6.69
C LYS A 261 12.37 -12.05 -6.68
N ILE A 262 13.00 -11.90 -5.51
CA ILE A 262 14.30 -11.24 -5.34
C ILE A 262 15.41 -12.27 -5.39
N GLY A 263 16.43 -12.03 -6.23
CA GLY A 263 17.56 -12.97 -6.35
C GLY A 263 17.08 -14.40 -6.57
N ASP A 264 17.61 -15.32 -5.77
CA ASP A 264 17.25 -16.76 -5.81
C ASP A 264 16.38 -17.18 -4.59
N MET A 265 15.59 -16.25 -4.05
CA MET A 265 14.78 -16.47 -2.84
C MET A 265 13.69 -17.52 -3.02
N LYS A 266 13.26 -17.78 -4.25
CA LYS A 266 12.22 -18.79 -4.58
C LYS A 266 12.59 -20.20 -4.10
N LYS A 267 13.89 -20.52 -3.95
CA LYS A 267 14.36 -21.82 -3.43
C LYS A 267 14.00 -22.07 -1.96
N TYR A 268 13.73 -21.01 -1.20
CA TYR A 268 13.40 -21.14 0.22
C TYR A 268 11.90 -21.39 0.42
N GLY A 269 11.53 -22.67 0.54
CA GLY A 269 10.14 -23.11 0.75
C GLY A 269 9.47 -22.54 2.01
N ILE A 270 10.27 -22.09 2.99
CA ILE A 270 9.77 -21.44 4.22
C ILE A 270 8.95 -20.18 3.93
N LEU A 271 9.23 -19.46 2.85
CA LEU A 271 8.43 -18.28 2.45
C LEU A 271 7.02 -18.68 2.01
N ASN A 272 6.87 -19.83 1.32
CA ASN A 272 5.56 -20.38 0.99
C ASN A 272 4.79 -20.81 2.25
N LEU A 273 5.50 -21.41 3.21
CA LEU A 273 4.92 -21.75 4.52
C LEU A 273 4.40 -20.49 5.21
N GLY A 274 5.15 -19.37 5.16
CA GLY A 274 4.71 -18.09 5.70
C GLY A 274 3.40 -17.62 5.09
N ILE A 275 3.32 -17.57 3.77
CA ILE A 275 2.10 -17.19 3.05
C ILE A 275 0.92 -18.07 3.48
N PHE A 276 1.13 -19.38 3.52
CA PHE A 276 0.09 -20.32 3.95
C PHE A 276 -0.36 -20.08 5.39
N LEU A 277 0.57 -19.82 6.31
CA LEU A 277 0.23 -19.53 7.71
C LEU A 277 -0.55 -18.20 7.87
N PHE A 278 -0.29 -17.18 7.05
CA PHE A 278 -1.11 -15.98 7.07
C PHE A 278 -2.54 -16.23 6.61
N TYR A 279 -2.75 -17.07 5.59
CA TYR A 279 -4.10 -17.47 5.18
C TYR A 279 -4.80 -18.29 6.27
N ILE A 280 -4.11 -19.27 6.88
CA ILE A 280 -4.66 -20.04 8.00
C ILE A 280 -5.00 -19.11 9.17
N ASN A 281 -4.10 -18.20 9.52
CA ASN A 281 -4.34 -17.23 10.61
C ASN A 281 -5.61 -16.43 10.37
N ALA A 282 -5.82 -15.91 9.16
CA ALA A 282 -7.02 -15.15 8.83
C ALA A 282 -8.30 -16.00 8.90
N LEU A 283 -8.25 -17.23 8.35
CA LEU A 283 -9.40 -18.14 8.39
C LEU A 283 -9.72 -18.59 9.82
N LEU A 284 -8.69 -18.93 10.61
CA LEU A 284 -8.86 -19.37 11.98
C LEU A 284 -9.40 -18.26 12.89
N GLN A 285 -8.82 -17.06 12.80
CA GLN A 285 -9.32 -15.91 13.58
C GLN A 285 -10.74 -15.54 13.18
N GLY A 286 -11.07 -15.59 11.87
CA GLY A 286 -12.44 -15.39 11.40
C GLY A 286 -13.44 -16.42 11.96
N LEU A 287 -13.05 -17.70 11.95
CA LEU A 287 -13.86 -18.77 12.48
C LEU A 287 -14.06 -18.65 14.00
N LEU A 288 -12.99 -18.39 14.76
CA LEU A 288 -13.05 -18.23 16.21
C LEU A 288 -13.92 -17.01 16.62
N ASN A 289 -13.79 -15.93 15.85
CA ASN A 289 -14.64 -14.75 16.05
C ASN A 289 -16.13 -15.05 15.71
N TYR A 290 -16.38 -15.75 14.60
CA TYR A 290 -17.74 -16.15 14.19
C TYR A 290 -18.39 -17.08 15.21
N LEU A 291 -17.64 -18.03 15.77
CA LEU A 291 -18.11 -18.93 16.83
C LEU A 291 -18.28 -18.23 18.19
N GLY A 292 -17.81 -17.00 18.32
CA GLY A 292 -17.93 -16.25 19.56
C GLY A 292 -16.93 -16.65 20.64
N ILE A 293 -15.85 -17.36 20.30
CA ILE A 293 -14.86 -17.85 21.26
C ILE A 293 -13.88 -16.73 21.63
N PHE A 294 -13.35 -16.03 20.63
CA PHE A 294 -12.41 -14.92 20.82
C PHE A 294 -12.74 -13.74 19.90
N ARG A 295 -12.48 -12.52 20.39
CA ARG A 295 -12.56 -11.30 19.58
C ARG A 295 -11.29 -11.11 18.75
N PHE A 296 -11.39 -10.43 17.59
CA PHE A 296 -10.21 -10.10 16.79
C PHE A 296 -9.13 -9.34 17.58
N THR A 297 -9.56 -8.41 18.46
CA THR A 297 -8.63 -7.66 19.33
C THR A 297 -7.82 -8.56 20.25
N GLN A 298 -8.44 -9.62 20.78
CA GLN A 298 -7.77 -10.58 21.66
C GLN A 298 -6.77 -11.45 20.91
N MET A 299 -7.03 -11.70 19.62
CA MET A 299 -6.16 -12.52 18.76
C MET A 299 -5.10 -11.68 18.02
N LEU A 300 -5.15 -10.37 18.11
CA LEU A 300 -4.27 -9.45 17.38
C LEU A 300 -2.78 -9.71 17.63
N PHE A 301 -2.43 -10.09 18.88
CA PHE A 301 -1.05 -10.41 19.24
C PHE A 301 -0.49 -11.59 18.43
N VAL A 302 -1.32 -12.58 18.06
CA VAL A 302 -0.91 -13.71 17.22
C VAL A 302 -0.48 -13.21 15.84
N THR A 303 -1.27 -12.32 15.24
CA THR A 303 -0.92 -11.70 13.96
C THR A 303 0.37 -10.89 14.04
N HIS A 304 0.58 -10.14 15.13
CA HIS A 304 1.82 -9.40 15.35
C HIS A 304 3.04 -10.32 15.48
N ILE A 305 2.93 -11.40 16.25
CA ILE A 305 4.03 -12.39 16.37
C ILE A 305 4.34 -13.00 15.00
N LEU A 306 3.32 -13.35 14.23
CA LEU A 306 3.50 -13.88 12.88
C LEU A 306 4.23 -12.88 11.97
N LEU A 307 3.77 -11.63 11.92
CA LEU A 307 4.40 -10.57 11.14
C LEU A 307 5.88 -10.42 11.51
N TRP A 308 6.18 -10.41 12.79
CA TRP A 308 7.53 -10.30 13.33
C TRP A 308 8.43 -11.46 12.93
N ALA A 309 7.94 -12.68 13.14
CA ALA A 309 8.69 -13.87 12.79
C ALA A 309 9.07 -13.86 11.31
N TRP A 310 8.12 -13.50 10.42
CA TRP A 310 8.37 -13.48 8.99
C TRP A 310 9.21 -12.31 8.51
N VAL A 311 9.17 -11.15 9.18
CA VAL A 311 10.14 -10.06 8.93
C VAL A 311 11.55 -10.54 9.26
N LEU A 312 11.77 -11.14 10.42
CA LEU A 312 13.09 -11.65 10.85
C LEU A 312 13.60 -12.76 9.90
N ILE A 313 12.75 -13.72 9.55
CA ILE A 313 13.09 -14.79 8.62
C ILE A 313 13.46 -14.20 7.26
N SER A 314 12.66 -13.28 6.73
CA SER A 314 12.91 -12.65 5.43
C SER A 314 14.23 -11.87 5.40
N VAL A 315 14.52 -11.07 6.45
CA VAL A 315 15.78 -10.32 6.56
C VAL A 315 16.97 -11.28 6.65
N THR A 316 16.86 -12.36 7.45
CA THR A 316 17.92 -13.36 7.59
C THR A 316 18.21 -14.07 6.27
N LEU A 317 17.16 -14.44 5.52
CA LEU A 317 17.32 -15.09 4.21
C LEU A 317 17.90 -14.13 3.16
N LEU A 318 17.45 -12.87 3.15
CA LEU A 318 18.00 -11.84 2.26
C LEU A 318 19.47 -11.57 2.56
N TRP A 319 19.85 -11.52 3.86
CA TRP A 319 21.24 -11.38 4.26
C TRP A 319 22.11 -12.57 3.83
N LYS A 320 21.60 -13.81 3.98
CA LYS A 320 22.25 -15.02 3.50
C LYS A 320 22.47 -15.01 1.99
N GLU A 321 21.45 -14.53 1.23
CA GLU A 321 21.55 -14.42 -0.23
C GLU A 321 22.50 -13.30 -0.63
N TYR A 322 22.47 -12.14 0.03
CA TYR A 322 23.40 -11.05 -0.20
C TYR A 322 24.87 -11.43 0.04
N ARG A 323 25.14 -12.26 1.07
CA ARG A 323 26.51 -12.77 1.30
C ARG A 323 27.01 -13.70 0.20
N LYS A 324 26.12 -14.41 -0.49
CA LYS A 324 26.50 -15.27 -1.63
C LYS A 324 26.77 -14.43 -2.88
N GLU A 325 25.88 -13.49 -3.14
CA GLU A 325 25.92 -12.66 -4.32
C GLU A 325 25.52 -11.21 -3.95
N PRO A 326 26.50 -10.30 -3.75
CA PRO A 326 26.26 -8.95 -3.28
C PRO A 326 25.62 -8.07 -4.36
N LYS A 327 24.33 -8.27 -4.61
CA LYS A 327 23.53 -7.47 -5.52
C LYS A 327 22.89 -6.29 -4.79
N ARG A 328 22.93 -5.08 -5.39
CA ARG A 328 22.31 -3.87 -4.85
C ARG A 328 20.83 -4.06 -4.55
N GLU A 329 20.13 -4.77 -5.41
CA GLU A 329 18.71 -5.11 -5.26
C GLU A 329 18.41 -5.83 -3.93
N ILE A 330 19.18 -6.87 -3.59
CA ILE A 330 19.00 -7.63 -2.35
C ILE A 330 19.25 -6.73 -1.14
N LEU A 331 20.29 -5.88 -1.22
CA LEU A 331 20.61 -4.91 -0.16
C LEU A 331 19.48 -3.91 0.06
N THR A 332 18.94 -3.33 -1.02
CA THR A 332 17.84 -2.35 -0.93
C THR A 332 16.60 -2.95 -0.28
N VAL A 333 16.21 -4.15 -0.72
CA VAL A 333 15.05 -4.85 -0.14
C VAL A 333 15.29 -5.22 1.32
N MET A 334 16.49 -5.68 1.67
CA MET A 334 16.86 -5.99 3.05
C MET A 334 16.77 -4.75 3.96
N ILE A 335 17.28 -3.60 3.52
CA ILE A 335 17.18 -2.34 4.25
C ILE A 335 15.71 -1.94 4.43
N ALA A 336 14.92 -2.00 3.36
CA ALA A 336 13.50 -1.67 3.39
C ALA A 336 12.73 -2.54 4.41
N TYR A 337 12.99 -3.85 4.42
CA TYR A 337 12.40 -4.77 5.39
C TYR A 337 12.85 -4.49 6.84
N THR A 338 14.11 -4.15 7.04
CA THR A 338 14.62 -3.79 8.36
C THR A 338 13.94 -2.53 8.89
N ILE A 339 13.75 -1.51 8.03
CA ILE A 339 13.04 -0.27 8.40
C ILE A 339 11.60 -0.58 8.77
N LEU A 340 10.90 -1.37 7.95
CA LEU A 340 9.53 -1.79 8.23
C LEU A 340 9.44 -2.55 9.55
N GLY A 341 10.38 -3.46 9.78
CA GLY A 341 10.48 -4.21 11.00
C GLY A 341 10.69 -3.32 12.23
N VAL A 342 11.67 -2.47 12.22
CA VAL A 342 11.98 -1.56 13.33
C VAL A 342 10.81 -0.62 13.62
N SER A 343 10.20 -0.02 12.58
CA SER A 343 9.04 0.86 12.77
C SER A 343 7.85 0.12 13.39
N GLY A 344 7.63 -1.13 13.02
CA GLY A 344 6.62 -1.99 13.60
C GLY A 344 6.90 -2.31 15.08
N ILE A 345 8.16 -2.61 15.48
CA ILE A 345 8.52 -2.81 16.90
C ILE A 345 8.23 -1.54 17.71
N VAL A 346 8.73 -0.42 17.23
CA VAL A 346 8.54 0.85 17.93
C VAL A 346 7.05 1.13 18.08
N ALA A 347 6.25 0.94 17.03
CA ALA A 347 4.80 1.12 17.09
C ALA A 347 4.14 0.19 18.13
N LEU A 348 4.55 -1.09 18.20
CA LEU A 348 4.01 -2.04 19.18
C LEU A 348 4.41 -1.68 20.61
N ILE A 349 5.64 -1.25 20.85
CA ILE A 349 6.09 -0.78 22.17
C ILE A 349 5.26 0.42 22.62
N LEU A 350 5.05 1.39 21.70
CA LEU A 350 4.24 2.56 22.00
C LEU A 350 2.78 2.19 22.31
N TYR A 351 2.21 1.24 21.58
CA TYR A 351 0.84 0.80 21.77
C TYR A 351 0.65 0.02 23.08
N TRP A 352 1.50 -1.02 23.33
CA TRP A 352 1.27 -1.96 24.43
C TRP A 352 1.89 -1.53 25.75
N LEU A 353 3.03 -0.82 25.72
CA LEU A 353 3.77 -0.46 26.96
C LEU A 353 3.56 0.99 27.38
N LEU A 354 3.46 1.92 26.44
CA LEU A 354 3.41 3.34 26.72
C LEU A 354 2.02 3.97 26.53
N ASN A 355 1.07 3.23 25.95
CA ASN A 355 -0.30 3.68 25.69
C ASN A 355 -0.37 4.99 24.87
N ILE A 356 0.59 5.19 23.94
CA ILE A 356 0.75 6.43 23.19
C ILE A 356 -0.04 6.33 21.87
N SER A 357 -0.89 7.32 21.59
CA SER A 357 -1.78 7.35 20.41
C SER A 357 -1.05 7.50 19.05
N TYR A 358 0.24 7.92 19.06
CA TYR A 358 1.00 8.18 17.83
C TYR A 358 1.63 6.95 17.17
N TYR A 359 1.38 5.74 17.67
CA TYR A 359 1.94 4.50 17.12
C TYR A 359 1.61 4.32 15.63
N GLY A 360 0.39 4.69 15.22
CA GLY A 360 -0.05 4.59 13.83
C GLY A 360 0.75 5.47 12.87
N THR A 361 1.11 6.68 13.30
CA THR A 361 1.94 7.60 12.49
C THR A 361 3.35 7.05 12.28
N ILE A 362 3.97 6.48 13.32
CA ILE A 362 5.32 5.91 13.23
C ILE A 362 5.32 4.70 12.31
N TYR A 363 4.35 3.80 12.47
CA TYR A 363 4.23 2.64 11.61
C TYR A 363 3.92 3.03 10.16
N GLY A 364 3.00 3.97 9.96
CA GLY A 364 2.66 4.52 8.65
C GLY A 364 3.87 5.15 7.96
N THR A 365 4.70 5.90 8.69
CA THR A 365 5.95 6.46 8.15
C THR A 365 6.93 5.36 7.73
N GLY A 366 7.05 4.29 8.53
CA GLY A 366 7.85 3.11 8.19
C GLY A 366 7.37 2.43 6.91
N ILE A 367 6.05 2.27 6.73
CA ILE A 367 5.45 1.73 5.51
C ILE A 367 5.77 2.64 4.31
N LEU A 368 5.67 3.96 4.44
CA LEU A 368 5.96 4.90 3.34
C LEU A 368 7.43 4.81 2.90
N ILE A 369 8.38 4.75 3.84
CA ILE A 369 9.80 4.60 3.53
C ILE A 369 10.06 3.24 2.86
N PHE A 370 9.48 2.16 3.40
CA PHE A 370 9.54 0.83 2.81
C PHE A 370 9.05 0.84 1.36
N LEU A 371 7.86 1.41 1.12
CA LEU A 371 7.27 1.51 -0.22
C LEU A 371 8.13 2.31 -1.18
N PHE A 372 8.65 3.45 -0.74
CA PHE A 372 9.54 4.29 -1.55
C PHE A 372 10.76 3.49 -2.04
N LEU A 373 11.43 2.78 -1.14
CA LEU A 373 12.60 1.97 -1.48
C LEU A 373 12.26 0.82 -2.44
N ILE A 374 11.13 0.14 -2.22
CA ILE A 374 10.68 -0.98 -3.07
C ILE A 374 10.27 -0.49 -4.47
N ILE A 375 9.54 0.61 -4.56
CA ILE A 375 9.12 1.18 -5.84
C ILE A 375 10.36 1.65 -6.62
N GLN A 376 11.27 2.38 -5.97
CA GLN A 376 12.52 2.82 -6.58
C GLN A 376 13.33 1.64 -7.13
N ASP A 377 13.53 0.58 -6.34
CA ASP A 377 14.25 -0.62 -6.77
C ASP A 377 13.55 -1.31 -7.95
N THR A 378 12.23 -1.43 -7.88
CA THR A 378 11.42 -2.05 -8.93
C THR A 378 11.55 -1.30 -10.26
N ILE A 379 11.48 0.04 -10.24
CA ILE A 379 11.64 0.89 -11.43
C ILE A 379 13.04 0.76 -12.00
N VAL A 380 14.09 0.83 -11.17
CA VAL A 380 15.49 0.72 -11.61
C VAL A 380 15.75 -0.64 -12.26
N ASN A 381 15.29 -1.72 -11.66
CA ASN A 381 15.47 -3.07 -12.21
C ASN A 381 14.69 -3.27 -13.50
N MET A 382 13.50 -2.69 -13.61
CA MET A 382 12.74 -2.71 -14.86
C MET A 382 13.44 -1.97 -15.98
N ALA A 383 13.93 -0.77 -15.71
CA ALA A 383 14.66 0.02 -16.71
C ALA A 383 15.90 -0.74 -17.23
N LYS A 384 16.65 -1.42 -16.34
CA LYS A 384 17.77 -2.30 -16.72
C LYS A 384 17.31 -3.46 -17.60
N ASN A 385 16.21 -4.13 -17.26
CA ASN A 385 15.71 -5.26 -18.03
C ASN A 385 15.24 -4.84 -19.44
N ILE A 386 14.56 -3.69 -19.55
CA ILE A 386 14.16 -3.15 -20.85
C ILE A 386 15.41 -2.82 -21.69
N ARG A 387 16.38 -2.13 -21.11
CA ARG A 387 17.62 -1.79 -21.80
C ARG A 387 18.35 -3.03 -22.28
N TYR A 388 18.55 -4.02 -21.43
CA TYR A 388 19.20 -5.28 -21.78
C TYR A 388 18.48 -5.98 -22.95
N ARG A 389 17.15 -6.07 -22.94
CA ARG A 389 16.38 -6.65 -24.05
C ARG A 389 16.54 -5.87 -25.34
N THR A 390 16.51 -4.54 -25.28
CA THR A 390 16.70 -3.69 -26.46
C THR A 390 18.10 -3.88 -27.05
N GLU A 391 19.14 -3.94 -26.20
CA GLU A 391 20.51 -4.22 -26.61
C GLU A 391 20.63 -5.61 -27.26
N MET A 392 20.04 -6.66 -26.65
CA MET A 392 20.04 -8.01 -27.21
C MET A 392 19.33 -8.08 -28.57
N GLN A 393 18.17 -7.44 -28.69
CA GLN A 393 17.46 -7.39 -29.99
C GLN A 393 18.27 -6.64 -31.07
N ALA A 394 19.01 -5.60 -30.68
CA ALA A 394 19.91 -4.90 -31.59
C ALA A 394 21.10 -5.79 -32.02
N TYR A 395 21.68 -6.54 -31.07
CA TYR A 395 22.74 -7.51 -31.38
C TYR A 395 22.22 -8.64 -32.29
N GLU A 396 21.05 -9.21 -32.02
CA GLU A 396 20.43 -10.24 -32.85
C GLU A 396 20.22 -9.75 -34.29
N ARG A 397 19.72 -8.53 -34.47
CA ARG A 397 19.56 -7.94 -35.79
C ARG A 397 20.90 -7.77 -36.50
N LEU A 398 21.93 -7.25 -35.80
CA LEU A 398 23.27 -7.10 -36.35
C LEU A 398 23.90 -8.43 -36.72
N MET A 399 23.58 -9.52 -36.02
CA MET A 399 24.05 -10.87 -36.34
C MET A 399 23.30 -11.50 -37.51
N GLN A 400 22.09 -11.09 -37.79
CA GLN A 400 21.23 -11.68 -38.81
C GLN A 400 21.22 -10.92 -40.13
N GLU A 401 21.75 -9.68 -40.17
CA GLU A 401 21.81 -8.84 -41.37
C GLU A 401 23.26 -8.62 -41.83
N ASP A 402 23.46 -8.63 -43.13
CA ASP A 402 24.72 -8.20 -43.72
C ASP A 402 24.85 -6.68 -43.60
N ARG A 403 26.01 -6.23 -43.08
CA ARG A 403 26.22 -4.79 -42.78
C ARG A 403 26.26 -3.88 -44.01
N MET A 404 26.64 -4.41 -45.17
CA MET A 404 26.76 -3.63 -46.39
C MET A 404 25.41 -3.55 -47.10
N THR A 405 24.72 -4.67 -47.24
CA THR A 405 23.49 -4.78 -48.03
C THR A 405 22.22 -4.56 -47.27
N GLY A 406 22.23 -4.74 -45.93
CA GLY A 406 21.06 -4.73 -45.08
C GLY A 406 20.07 -5.90 -45.37
N LEU A 407 20.54 -6.92 -46.10
CA LEU A 407 19.79 -8.15 -46.31
C LEU A 407 20.10 -9.15 -45.20
N PRO A 408 19.15 -10.08 -44.93
CA PRO A 408 19.45 -11.20 -44.04
C PRO A 408 20.67 -11.98 -44.54
N ASN A 409 21.55 -12.35 -43.63
CA ASN A 409 22.76 -13.10 -43.95
C ASN A 409 22.49 -14.63 -44.01
N ARG A 410 23.54 -15.42 -43.98
CA ARG A 410 23.46 -16.88 -44.11
C ARG A 410 22.62 -17.55 -43.01
N GLU A 411 22.67 -17.09 -41.78
CA GLU A 411 21.96 -17.70 -40.65
C GLU A 411 20.43 -17.66 -40.79
N PRO A 412 19.76 -16.52 -41.09
CA PRO A 412 18.34 -16.46 -41.46
C PRO A 412 17.98 -17.34 -42.66
N PHE A 413 18.89 -17.51 -43.62
CA PHE A 413 18.66 -18.40 -44.74
C PHE A 413 18.55 -19.86 -44.30
N GLU A 414 19.49 -20.35 -43.50
CA GLU A 414 19.49 -21.73 -42.98
C GLU A 414 18.27 -21.97 -42.08
N ASN A 415 17.91 -20.97 -41.25
CA ASN A 415 16.69 -21.02 -40.43
C ASN A 415 15.43 -21.09 -41.29
N CYS A 416 15.37 -20.32 -42.40
CA CYS A 416 14.27 -20.35 -43.34
C CYS A 416 14.12 -21.75 -43.99
N LEU A 417 15.21 -22.33 -44.46
CA LEU A 417 15.21 -23.68 -45.05
C LEU A 417 14.77 -24.74 -44.04
N THR A 418 15.25 -24.63 -42.80
CA THR A 418 14.85 -25.54 -41.72
C THR A 418 13.36 -25.41 -41.40
N GLY A 419 12.82 -24.19 -41.33
CA GLY A 419 11.39 -23.92 -41.14
C GLY A 419 10.53 -24.48 -42.29
N ILE A 420 10.99 -24.37 -43.52
CA ILE A 420 10.30 -24.95 -44.70
C ILE A 420 10.30 -26.48 -44.60
N ARG A 421 11.43 -27.11 -44.27
CA ARG A 421 11.52 -28.56 -44.10
C ARG A 421 10.60 -29.10 -43.01
N GLN A 422 10.50 -28.43 -41.90
CA GLN A 422 9.65 -28.83 -40.77
C GLN A 422 8.16 -28.65 -41.03
N ASN A 423 7.80 -27.74 -41.94
CA ASN A 423 6.41 -27.42 -42.30
C ASN A 423 6.12 -27.63 -43.77
N ALA A 424 6.71 -28.61 -44.40
CA ALA A 424 6.61 -28.87 -45.85
C ALA A 424 5.15 -28.99 -46.33
N GLU A 425 4.26 -29.54 -45.51
CA GLU A 425 2.84 -29.70 -45.78
C GLU A 425 2.06 -28.37 -45.98
N LYS A 426 2.63 -27.26 -45.45
CA LYS A 426 1.98 -25.92 -45.59
C LYS A 426 2.29 -25.24 -46.92
N TYR A 427 3.23 -25.75 -47.68
CA TYR A 427 3.66 -25.15 -48.94
C TYR A 427 3.30 -26.04 -50.10
N LYS A 428 2.55 -25.51 -51.05
CA LYS A 428 2.15 -26.24 -52.26
C LYS A 428 3.33 -26.34 -53.25
N ASP A 429 4.03 -25.23 -53.46
CA ASP A 429 5.22 -25.12 -54.30
C ASP A 429 6.20 -24.12 -53.71
N ILE A 430 7.49 -24.37 -53.82
CA ILE A 430 8.55 -23.47 -53.38
C ILE A 430 9.55 -23.33 -54.51
N LEU A 431 9.79 -22.07 -54.92
CA LEU A 431 10.82 -21.74 -55.87
C LEU A 431 12.02 -21.10 -55.11
N LEU A 432 13.18 -21.71 -55.25
CA LEU A 432 14.42 -21.18 -54.70
C LEU A 432 15.25 -20.63 -55.83
N VAL A 433 15.62 -19.33 -55.77
CA VAL A 433 16.38 -18.66 -56.80
C VAL A 433 17.71 -18.23 -56.23
N PHE A 434 18.81 -18.65 -56.80
CA PHE A 434 20.15 -18.21 -56.49
C PHE A 434 20.62 -17.19 -57.52
N LEU A 435 21.12 -16.07 -57.07
CA LEU A 435 21.67 -15.01 -57.92
C LEU A 435 23.14 -14.80 -57.57
N ASP A 436 24.00 -14.80 -58.59
CA ASP A 436 25.42 -14.54 -58.48
C ASP A 436 25.81 -13.34 -59.35
N ILE A 437 26.77 -12.54 -58.87
CA ILE A 437 27.28 -11.37 -59.59
C ILE A 437 28.55 -11.79 -60.32
N ASN A 438 28.43 -11.89 -61.67
CA ASN A 438 29.55 -12.24 -62.52
C ASN A 438 30.64 -11.18 -62.53
N HIS A 439 31.89 -11.60 -62.60
CA HIS A 439 33.08 -10.75 -62.72
C HIS A 439 33.31 -9.76 -61.56
N LEU A 440 32.68 -9.95 -60.40
CA LEU A 440 32.87 -9.08 -59.23
C LEU A 440 34.33 -8.99 -58.80
N ARG A 441 35.10 -10.10 -58.92
CA ARG A 441 36.50 -10.15 -58.61
C ARG A 441 37.34 -9.28 -59.57
N THR A 442 36.99 -9.26 -60.85
CA THR A 442 37.63 -8.42 -61.87
C THR A 442 37.36 -6.96 -61.61
N ILE A 443 36.12 -6.61 -61.33
CA ILE A 443 35.71 -5.24 -60.97
C ILE A 443 36.49 -4.76 -59.74
N ASN A 444 36.61 -5.58 -58.72
CA ASN A 444 37.40 -5.25 -57.54
C ASN A 444 38.90 -5.06 -57.83
N GLY A 445 39.44 -5.81 -58.79
CA GLY A 445 40.85 -5.74 -59.18
C GLY A 445 41.16 -4.51 -60.04
N GLU A 446 40.27 -4.13 -60.94
CA GLU A 446 40.46 -3.02 -61.86
C GLU A 446 40.04 -1.66 -61.29
N PHE A 447 38.94 -1.62 -60.55
CA PHE A 447 38.32 -0.37 -60.10
C PHE A 447 38.31 -0.19 -58.57
N GLY A 448 38.86 -1.15 -57.86
CA GLY A 448 38.93 -1.13 -56.40
C GLY A 448 37.69 -1.67 -55.71
N ARG A 449 37.84 -1.99 -54.40
CA ARG A 449 36.75 -2.59 -53.59
C ARG A 449 35.51 -1.72 -53.50
N ALA A 450 35.64 -0.40 -53.46
CA ALA A 450 34.50 0.51 -53.40
C ALA A 450 33.58 0.39 -54.62
N ALA A 451 34.13 0.18 -55.83
CA ALA A 451 33.38 -0.04 -57.05
C ALA A 451 32.62 -1.39 -57.00
N GLY A 452 33.23 -2.43 -56.46
CA GLY A 452 32.57 -3.71 -56.28
C GLY A 452 31.42 -3.64 -55.25
N ASP A 453 31.63 -2.89 -54.17
CA ASP A 453 30.58 -2.66 -53.16
C ASP A 453 29.38 -1.94 -53.78
N GLU A 454 29.58 -0.95 -54.63
CA GLU A 454 28.53 -0.26 -55.39
C GLU A 454 27.74 -1.23 -56.31
N VAL A 455 28.46 -2.13 -56.98
CA VAL A 455 27.82 -3.16 -57.84
C VAL A 455 26.95 -4.09 -57.02
N VAL A 456 27.43 -4.55 -55.86
CA VAL A 456 26.63 -5.40 -54.96
C VAL A 456 25.38 -4.65 -54.45
N LEU A 457 25.54 -3.39 -54.06
CA LEU A 457 24.41 -2.55 -53.61
C LEU A 457 23.42 -2.28 -54.75
N ALA A 458 23.89 -2.12 -55.98
CA ALA A 458 23.02 -1.99 -57.16
C ALA A 458 22.24 -3.28 -57.44
N ALA A 459 22.89 -4.44 -57.37
CA ALA A 459 22.23 -5.74 -57.53
C ALA A 459 21.14 -5.96 -56.49
N VAL A 460 21.42 -5.62 -55.20
CA VAL A 460 20.42 -5.68 -54.13
C VAL A 460 19.24 -4.78 -54.42
N ARG A 461 19.44 -3.56 -54.87
CA ARG A 461 18.35 -2.66 -55.26
C ARG A 461 17.50 -3.26 -56.40
N CYS A 462 18.13 -3.84 -57.40
CA CYS A 462 17.43 -4.51 -58.52
C CYS A 462 16.58 -5.70 -58.01
N MET A 463 17.16 -6.55 -57.15
CA MET A 463 16.44 -7.68 -56.54
C MET A 463 15.23 -7.20 -55.71
N LYS A 464 15.40 -6.19 -54.85
CA LYS A 464 14.31 -5.62 -54.07
C LYS A 464 13.19 -5.05 -54.92
N ASN A 465 13.52 -4.40 -56.01
CA ASN A 465 12.55 -3.82 -56.94
C ASN A 465 11.82 -4.91 -57.73
N ALA A 466 12.49 -5.98 -58.13
CA ALA A 466 11.90 -7.04 -58.94
C ALA A 466 11.04 -8.03 -58.08
N PHE A 467 11.52 -8.37 -56.92
CA PHE A 467 10.97 -9.47 -56.10
C PHE A 467 10.46 -9.06 -54.75
N GLY A 468 10.78 -7.88 -54.22
CA GLY A 468 10.56 -7.49 -52.84
C GLY A 468 9.13 -7.50 -52.35
N LYS A 469 8.12 -7.53 -53.26
CA LYS A 469 6.73 -7.64 -52.89
C LYS A 469 6.23 -9.11 -52.77
N ASN A 470 6.87 -10.06 -53.46
CA ASN A 470 6.37 -11.41 -53.67
C ASN A 470 7.36 -12.51 -53.25
N ALA A 471 8.56 -12.16 -52.81
CA ALA A 471 9.58 -13.11 -52.44
C ALA A 471 10.30 -12.70 -51.16
N LYS A 472 10.83 -13.66 -50.43
CA LYS A 472 11.75 -13.43 -49.30
C LYS A 472 13.15 -13.36 -49.86
N ILE A 473 13.80 -12.20 -49.77
CA ILE A 473 15.19 -11.98 -50.20
C ILE A 473 16.08 -12.17 -48.96
N ILE A 474 17.06 -13.06 -49.08
CA ILE A 474 18.02 -13.40 -48.01
C ILE A 474 19.43 -13.33 -48.61
#